data_80fda6879f99627a7bda05e6f723f260
#
_entry.id   80fda6879f99627a7bda05e6f723f260
#
_cell.length_a   1.000
_cell.length_b   1.000
_cell.length_c   1.000
_cell.angle_alpha   90.00
_cell.angle_beta   90.00
_cell.angle_gamma   90.00
#
_symmetry.space_group_name_H-M   'P 1'
#
loop_
_entity.id
_entity.type
_entity.pdbx_description
1 polymer ?
#
loop_
_entity_poly.entity_id
_entity_poly.type
_entity_poly.pdbx_seq_one_letter_code
_entity_poly.pdbx_strand_id
1 'polypeptide(L)'
;MKKIFTILSVFLGLGFLVCFTAGMFGTVPADISSRSVFLYKFCIGIEYFARFLPAMAISGFVISLSVYFGHNAQGSSQGFSSAMGDRFKLVIISGLVCTFLVTLTNETFSLWSRQKRTQLENKPKVIKEYIDVGNLLLDNGLNERALVYANAALKLNPNSQEARDLKSRADAEINRIYTSTLKFDLTSAQPLETKDDSLIMDTDQINDSYKCLLQARSAFDTDQWFNAHYYSELGLKLTDPKNPNIDELKTFSAQAWNNITQKHKNINNPEFEIYDQKYKGYLALVNKNDLEAYYIFRGLYENYDDLKRDSDVLFYLEIATNRIEQQYFFVDETLELESFESANDVYFSYTHNNGAKEIVYFKGVTSVQSTGQSIQYLRDLTIVSLSSQGLFTRKLYVPYAKLMPVSVKNLTAATKEMLQIDEKTDFVPYLLLRAVGRDDPKITFGPLYSYPDGSTETSPEYLIFPLKYSDFLLLEESPNNPENNSLFYLFKFVKNADLFGFAREQYGQTMLNRILFPLYFLLLFIMLACFAWDNRVGGNQMFRFAWVFGFPFIIVISAFFYKLAFILFKLINYTILCISPGMTSLALGAVVYVVLMIIMSVSFMSRHT
;
A
#
# COMPACT_ATOMS: atom_id res chain seq x y z
N MET A 1 3.14 14.58 -47.01
CA MET A 1 2.57 14.10 -45.71
C MET A 1 1.72 12.85 -45.87
N LYS A 2 0.64 12.81 -46.68
CA LYS A 2 -0.26 11.65 -46.76
C LYS A 2 0.48 10.31 -47.00
N LYS A 3 1.43 10.22 -47.94
CA LYS A 3 2.18 8.98 -48.23
C LYS A 3 2.99 8.47 -47.03
N ILE A 4 3.62 9.35 -46.24
CA ILE A 4 4.40 8.96 -45.05
C ILE A 4 3.47 8.32 -43.99
N PHE A 5 2.38 9.01 -43.67
CA PHE A 5 1.43 8.49 -42.68
C PHE A 5 0.73 7.21 -43.15
N THR A 6 0.46 7.07 -44.46
CA THR A 6 -0.11 5.82 -45.01
C THR A 6 0.85 4.63 -44.82
N ILE A 7 2.13 4.79 -45.17
CA ILE A 7 3.14 3.71 -45.02
C ILE A 7 3.30 3.38 -43.52
N LEU A 8 3.42 4.40 -42.68
CA LEU A 8 3.54 4.23 -41.24
C LEU A 8 2.33 3.50 -40.64
N SER A 9 1.12 3.91 -41.03
CA SER A 9 -0.14 3.28 -40.54
C SER A 9 -0.24 1.80 -40.98
N VAL A 10 0.20 1.47 -42.22
CA VAL A 10 0.24 0.09 -42.69
C VAL A 10 1.22 -0.74 -41.85
N PHE A 11 2.41 -0.18 -41.58
CA PHE A 11 3.42 -0.85 -40.76
C PHE A 11 2.91 -1.11 -39.32
N LEU A 12 2.32 -0.11 -38.72
CA LEU A 12 1.79 -0.22 -37.36
C LEU A 12 0.58 -1.17 -37.31
N GLY A 13 -0.31 -1.11 -38.31
CA GLY A 13 -1.49 -1.97 -38.40
C GLY A 13 -1.13 -3.45 -38.60
N LEU A 14 -0.21 -3.74 -39.52
CA LEU A 14 0.32 -5.10 -39.73
C LEU A 14 1.04 -5.60 -38.46
N GLY A 15 1.86 -4.76 -37.89
CA GLY A 15 2.56 -5.09 -36.65
C GLY A 15 1.61 -5.38 -35.49
N PHE A 16 0.55 -4.60 -35.35
CA PHE A 16 -0.49 -4.86 -34.36
C PHE A 16 -1.16 -6.22 -34.59
N LEU A 17 -1.56 -6.53 -35.82
CA LEU A 17 -2.17 -7.82 -36.16
C LEU A 17 -1.24 -8.99 -35.81
N VAL A 18 0.03 -8.90 -36.18
CA VAL A 18 1.01 -9.96 -35.90
C VAL A 18 1.23 -10.13 -34.39
N CYS A 19 1.40 -9.05 -33.66
CA CYS A 19 1.59 -9.12 -32.20
C CYS A 19 0.33 -9.62 -31.48
N PHE A 20 -0.84 -9.20 -31.95
CA PHE A 20 -2.11 -9.64 -31.40
C PHE A 20 -2.34 -11.15 -31.65
N THR A 21 -2.12 -11.62 -32.88
CA THR A 21 -2.22 -13.06 -33.18
C THR A 21 -1.21 -13.87 -32.40
N ALA A 22 0.04 -13.40 -32.30
CA ALA A 22 1.06 -14.06 -31.47
C ALA A 22 0.63 -14.15 -29.99
N GLY A 23 0.01 -13.10 -29.44
CA GLY A 23 -0.55 -13.11 -28.09
C GLY A 23 -1.67 -14.13 -27.91
N MET A 24 -2.52 -14.32 -28.92
CA MET A 24 -3.59 -15.33 -28.90
C MET A 24 -3.08 -16.78 -28.85
N PHE A 25 -1.88 -17.03 -29.39
CA PHE A 25 -1.20 -18.33 -29.28
C PHE A 25 -0.34 -18.47 -28.02
N GLY A 26 -0.26 -17.43 -27.20
CA GLY A 26 0.50 -17.46 -25.94
C GLY A 26 0.00 -18.54 -24.98
N THR A 27 0.93 -19.11 -24.20
CA THR A 27 0.62 -20.09 -23.16
C THR A 27 -0.08 -19.39 -21.99
N VAL A 28 -1.09 -20.04 -21.43
CA VAL A 28 -1.87 -19.55 -20.29
C VAL A 28 -1.56 -20.44 -19.10
N PRO A 29 -1.26 -19.90 -17.92
CA PRO A 29 -1.16 -20.69 -16.70
C PRO A 29 -2.43 -21.49 -16.44
N ALA A 30 -2.28 -22.74 -15.96
CA ALA A 30 -3.38 -23.67 -15.76
C ALA A 30 -4.43 -23.16 -14.76
N ASP A 31 -4.01 -22.31 -13.84
CA ASP A 31 -4.84 -21.80 -12.73
C ASP A 31 -5.77 -20.65 -13.16
N ILE A 32 -5.66 -20.14 -14.39
CA ILE A 32 -6.49 -19.04 -14.86
C ILE A 32 -7.87 -19.54 -15.28
N SER A 33 -8.92 -18.92 -14.72
CA SER A 33 -10.32 -19.21 -15.06
C SER A 33 -10.56 -19.09 -16.57
N SER A 34 -11.28 -20.07 -17.14
CA SER A 34 -11.62 -20.13 -18.58
C SER A 34 -12.27 -18.84 -19.12
N ARG A 35 -13.04 -18.12 -18.29
CA ARG A 35 -13.63 -16.82 -18.65
C ARG A 35 -12.58 -15.72 -18.84
N SER A 36 -11.42 -15.82 -18.18
CA SER A 36 -10.37 -14.80 -18.20
C SER A 36 -9.26 -15.10 -19.22
N VAL A 37 -9.26 -16.28 -19.84
CA VAL A 37 -8.24 -16.71 -20.83
C VAL A 37 -8.14 -15.73 -21.99
N PHE A 38 -9.26 -15.30 -22.55
CA PHE A 38 -9.26 -14.34 -23.67
C PHE A 38 -8.62 -13.01 -23.25
N LEU A 39 -9.02 -12.46 -22.12
CA LEU A 39 -8.49 -11.20 -21.62
C LEU A 39 -6.98 -11.31 -21.31
N TYR A 40 -6.56 -12.42 -20.74
CA TYR A 40 -5.14 -12.71 -20.48
C TYR A 40 -4.32 -12.71 -21.77
N LYS A 41 -4.77 -13.45 -22.80
CA LYS A 41 -4.13 -13.50 -24.12
C LYS A 41 -4.14 -12.14 -24.84
N PHE A 42 -5.23 -11.39 -24.68
CA PHE A 42 -5.33 -10.02 -25.19
C PHE A 42 -4.27 -9.11 -24.56
N CYS A 43 -4.08 -9.20 -23.22
CA CYS A 43 -3.02 -8.46 -22.52
C CYS A 43 -1.63 -8.85 -23.05
N ILE A 44 -1.35 -10.14 -23.27
CA ILE A 44 -0.08 -10.59 -23.86
C ILE A 44 0.12 -9.95 -25.25
N GLY A 45 -0.92 -9.92 -26.09
CA GLY A 45 -0.87 -9.30 -27.41
C GLY A 45 -0.53 -7.81 -27.35
N ILE A 46 -1.14 -7.07 -26.41
CA ILE A 46 -0.83 -5.65 -26.17
C ILE A 46 0.62 -5.48 -25.69
N GLU A 47 1.09 -6.34 -24.78
CA GLU A 47 2.48 -6.27 -24.31
C GLU A 47 3.49 -6.55 -25.43
N TYR A 48 3.24 -7.52 -26.29
CA TYR A 48 4.06 -7.75 -27.47
C TYR A 48 4.03 -6.55 -28.40
N PHE A 49 2.85 -5.99 -28.67
CA PHE A 49 2.75 -4.79 -29.49
C PHE A 49 3.52 -3.62 -28.89
N ALA A 50 3.32 -3.31 -27.61
CA ALA A 50 4.04 -2.23 -26.94
C ALA A 50 5.56 -2.44 -26.95
N ARG A 51 6.02 -3.68 -26.79
CA ARG A 51 7.45 -4.05 -26.84
C ARG A 51 8.07 -3.83 -28.23
N PHE A 52 7.34 -4.16 -29.31
CA PHE A 52 7.83 -4.03 -30.67
C PHE A 52 7.45 -2.70 -31.34
N LEU A 53 6.54 -1.92 -30.74
CA LEU A 53 6.08 -0.64 -31.27
C LEU A 53 7.21 0.35 -31.59
N PRO A 54 8.25 0.54 -30.73
CA PRO A 54 9.36 1.40 -31.08
C PRO A 54 10.10 0.96 -32.36
N ALA A 55 10.31 -0.36 -32.49
CA ALA A 55 10.98 -0.91 -33.69
C ALA A 55 10.12 -0.76 -34.94
N MET A 56 8.80 -0.96 -34.83
CA MET A 56 7.83 -0.74 -35.92
C MET A 56 7.77 0.73 -36.31
N ALA A 57 7.74 1.63 -35.34
CA ALA A 57 7.75 3.08 -35.58
C ALA A 57 9.06 3.51 -36.28
N ILE A 58 10.20 3.02 -35.81
CA ILE A 58 11.53 3.29 -36.43
C ILE A 58 11.59 2.78 -37.87
N SER A 59 11.25 1.52 -38.09
CA SER A 59 11.31 0.92 -39.43
C SER A 59 10.32 1.58 -40.39
N GLY A 60 9.08 1.79 -39.96
CA GLY A 60 8.07 2.49 -40.76
C GLY A 60 8.47 3.93 -41.07
N PHE A 61 9.07 4.64 -40.12
CA PHE A 61 9.57 5.99 -40.28
C PHE A 61 10.72 6.08 -41.30
N VAL A 62 11.75 5.24 -41.14
CA VAL A 62 12.91 5.22 -42.05
C VAL A 62 12.48 4.90 -43.46
N ILE A 63 11.66 3.86 -43.68
CA ILE A 63 11.19 3.46 -44.98
C ILE A 63 10.33 4.56 -45.63
N SER A 64 9.40 5.13 -44.88
CA SER A 64 8.50 6.18 -45.37
C SER A 64 9.27 7.44 -45.80
N LEU A 65 10.30 7.84 -45.02
CA LEU A 65 11.16 8.98 -45.35
C LEU A 65 12.09 8.67 -46.55
N SER A 66 12.70 7.47 -46.63
CA SER A 66 13.55 7.07 -47.75
C SER A 66 12.79 7.11 -49.08
N VAL A 67 11.53 6.63 -49.07
CA VAL A 67 10.64 6.71 -50.25
C VAL A 67 10.23 8.16 -50.54
N TYR A 68 9.91 8.93 -49.54
CA TYR A 68 9.51 10.35 -49.71
C TYR A 68 10.65 11.20 -50.25
N PHE A 69 11.86 11.07 -49.71
CA PHE A 69 13.03 11.80 -50.14
C PHE A 69 13.46 11.41 -51.56
N GLY A 70 13.38 10.12 -51.94
CA GLY A 70 13.68 9.64 -53.27
C GLY A 70 12.71 10.15 -54.34
N HIS A 71 11.43 10.24 -54.05
CA HIS A 71 10.40 10.71 -54.96
C HIS A 71 10.44 12.24 -55.20
N ASN A 72 10.89 13.02 -54.20
CA ASN A 72 10.94 14.49 -54.24
C ASN A 72 12.36 15.02 -54.49
N ALA A 73 13.29 14.19 -54.91
CA ALA A 73 14.70 14.57 -55.15
C ALA A 73 14.94 15.35 -56.47
N GLN A 74 13.90 15.71 -57.22
CA GLN A 74 14.04 16.49 -58.45
C GLN A 74 14.33 17.96 -58.11
N GLY A 75 15.62 18.31 -58.12
CA GLY A 75 16.15 19.65 -57.90
C GLY A 75 17.32 19.64 -56.93
N SER A 76 18.49 20.16 -57.32
CA SER A 76 19.62 20.36 -56.41
C SER A 76 19.25 21.32 -55.32
N SER A 77 19.10 20.86 -54.08
CA SER A 77 18.94 21.74 -52.93
C SER A 77 20.27 21.91 -52.20
N GLN A 78 20.68 23.18 -52.03
CA GLN A 78 21.85 23.48 -51.20
C GLN A 78 21.50 23.28 -49.72
N GLY A 79 22.49 22.95 -48.89
CA GLY A 79 22.34 22.92 -47.45
C GLY A 79 21.74 24.20 -46.91
N PHE A 80 20.95 24.12 -45.84
CA PHE A 80 20.21 25.21 -45.19
C PHE A 80 19.22 25.94 -46.13
N SER A 81 18.84 25.36 -47.25
CA SER A 81 17.79 25.92 -48.12
C SER A 81 16.40 25.81 -47.52
N SER A 82 15.46 26.67 -47.99
CA SER A 82 14.04 26.58 -47.59
C SER A 82 13.43 25.20 -47.85
N ALA A 83 13.83 24.55 -48.95
CA ALA A 83 13.40 23.18 -49.28
C ALA A 83 13.87 22.14 -48.24
N MET A 84 15.08 22.30 -47.71
CA MET A 84 15.56 21.45 -46.60
C MET A 84 14.81 21.77 -45.30
N GLY A 85 14.45 23.04 -45.05
CA GLY A 85 13.62 23.46 -43.93
C GLY A 85 12.24 22.80 -43.95
N ASP A 86 11.58 22.73 -45.09
CA ASP A 86 10.26 22.08 -45.22
C ASP A 86 10.35 20.55 -45.05
N ARG A 87 11.43 19.93 -45.50
CA ARG A 87 11.70 18.50 -45.26
C ARG A 87 11.96 18.24 -43.80
N PHE A 88 12.71 19.12 -43.12
CA PHE A 88 12.98 19.02 -41.69
C PHE A 88 11.72 19.18 -40.85
N LYS A 89 10.84 20.15 -41.16
CA LYS A 89 9.52 20.27 -40.54
C LYS A 89 8.74 18.94 -40.61
N LEU A 90 8.77 18.29 -41.77
CA LEU A 90 8.08 17.01 -41.94
C LEU A 90 8.70 15.89 -41.09
N VAL A 91 10.02 15.84 -40.96
CA VAL A 91 10.73 14.92 -40.07
C VAL A 91 10.31 15.15 -38.65
N ILE A 92 10.30 16.39 -38.16
CA ILE A 92 9.92 16.73 -36.82
C ILE A 92 8.46 16.38 -36.53
N ILE A 93 7.52 16.76 -37.42
CA ILE A 93 6.09 16.45 -37.22
C ILE A 93 5.85 14.94 -37.18
N SER A 94 6.41 14.19 -38.14
CA SER A 94 6.25 12.73 -38.17
C SER A 94 6.97 12.05 -36.99
N GLY A 95 8.13 12.54 -36.59
CA GLY A 95 8.84 12.08 -35.39
C GLY A 95 8.08 12.35 -34.10
N LEU A 96 7.50 13.54 -33.94
CA LEU A 96 6.66 13.87 -32.79
C LEU A 96 5.42 12.99 -32.69
N VAL A 97 4.74 12.73 -33.82
CA VAL A 97 3.57 11.83 -33.82
C VAL A 97 3.98 10.41 -33.41
N CYS A 98 5.07 9.88 -33.96
CA CYS A 98 5.60 8.57 -33.57
C CYS A 98 5.99 8.53 -32.09
N THR A 99 6.70 9.55 -31.61
CA THR A 99 7.13 9.67 -30.20
C THR A 99 5.92 9.72 -29.28
N PHE A 100 4.94 10.54 -29.59
CA PHE A 100 3.70 10.63 -28.81
C PHE A 100 2.98 9.28 -28.75
N LEU A 101 2.84 8.59 -29.89
CA LEU A 101 2.16 7.31 -29.98
C LEU A 101 2.89 6.22 -29.17
N VAL A 102 4.21 6.15 -29.26
CA VAL A 102 5.02 5.19 -28.50
C VAL A 102 4.98 5.48 -27.01
N THR A 103 5.13 6.75 -26.63
CA THR A 103 5.09 7.16 -25.21
C THR A 103 3.70 6.89 -24.60
N LEU A 104 2.63 7.27 -25.30
CA LEU A 104 1.26 7.03 -24.87
C LEU A 104 1.01 5.53 -24.68
N THR A 105 1.43 4.71 -25.64
CA THR A 105 1.24 3.25 -25.56
C THR A 105 2.01 2.66 -24.39
N ASN A 106 3.24 3.08 -24.16
CA ASN A 106 4.06 2.58 -23.04
C ASN A 106 3.51 3.00 -21.68
N GLU A 107 3.10 4.26 -21.51
CA GLU A 107 2.68 4.81 -20.21
C GLU A 107 1.21 4.47 -19.86
N THR A 108 0.38 4.12 -20.85
CA THR A 108 -1.04 3.79 -20.60
C THR A 108 -1.33 2.32 -20.86
N PHE A 109 -1.31 1.90 -22.12
CA PHE A 109 -1.75 0.56 -22.53
C PHE A 109 -0.85 -0.56 -22.03
N SER A 110 0.48 -0.36 -22.09
CA SER A 110 1.44 -1.36 -21.62
C SER A 110 1.37 -1.50 -20.08
N LEU A 111 1.29 -0.39 -19.36
CA LEU A 111 1.17 -0.40 -17.90
C LEU A 111 -0.14 -1.06 -17.46
N TRP A 112 -1.26 -0.64 -18.07
CA TRP A 112 -2.58 -1.24 -17.81
C TRP A 112 -2.57 -2.75 -18.09
N SER A 113 -2.00 -3.17 -19.23
CA SER A 113 -1.95 -4.56 -19.65
C SER A 113 -1.14 -5.41 -18.68
N ARG A 114 0.04 -4.93 -18.25
CA ARG A 114 0.87 -5.61 -17.24
C ARG A 114 0.16 -5.73 -15.90
N GLN A 115 -0.41 -4.63 -15.40
CA GLN A 115 -1.17 -4.66 -14.15
C GLN A 115 -2.34 -5.63 -14.22
N LYS A 116 -3.08 -5.62 -15.35
CA LYS A 116 -4.23 -6.51 -15.54
C LYS A 116 -3.81 -7.97 -15.64
N ARG A 117 -2.71 -8.26 -16.36
CA ARG A 117 -2.15 -9.61 -16.44
C ARG A 117 -1.69 -10.11 -15.07
N THR A 118 -0.94 -9.29 -14.33
CA THR A 118 -0.50 -9.62 -12.96
C THR A 118 -1.69 -9.87 -12.03
N GLN A 119 -2.75 -9.06 -12.13
CA GLN A 119 -4.00 -9.31 -11.39
C GLN A 119 -4.63 -10.67 -11.74
N LEU A 120 -4.65 -11.05 -13.03
CA LEU A 120 -5.19 -12.34 -13.46
C LEU A 120 -4.32 -13.52 -13.04
N GLU A 121 -2.99 -13.37 -13.03
CA GLU A 121 -2.02 -14.37 -12.56
C GLU A 121 -2.05 -14.52 -11.03
N ASN A 122 -2.23 -13.42 -10.30
CA ASN A 122 -2.27 -13.45 -8.83
C ASN A 122 -3.64 -13.88 -8.29
N LYS A 123 -4.72 -13.65 -9.04
CA LYS A 123 -6.08 -14.00 -8.58
C LYS A 123 -6.22 -15.45 -8.10
N PRO A 124 -5.75 -16.49 -8.82
CA PRO A 124 -5.80 -17.87 -8.32
C PRO A 124 -4.95 -18.08 -7.06
N LYS A 125 -3.78 -17.42 -7.00
CA LYS A 125 -2.89 -17.49 -5.82
C LYS A 125 -3.58 -16.90 -4.59
N VAL A 126 -4.19 -15.71 -4.74
CA VAL A 126 -4.94 -15.06 -3.66
C VAL A 126 -6.12 -15.92 -3.20
N ILE A 127 -6.84 -16.57 -4.13
CA ILE A 127 -7.93 -17.49 -3.78
C ILE A 127 -7.38 -18.67 -2.97
N LYS A 128 -6.25 -19.25 -3.40
CA LYS A 128 -5.61 -20.35 -2.69
C LYS A 128 -5.15 -19.91 -1.29
N GLU A 129 -4.51 -18.74 -1.20
CA GLU A 129 -4.10 -18.15 0.08
C GLU A 129 -5.29 -17.92 1.01
N TYR A 130 -6.42 -17.40 0.51
CA TYR A 130 -7.63 -17.26 1.31
C TYR A 130 -8.15 -18.62 1.80
N ILE A 131 -8.05 -19.68 1.00
CA ILE A 131 -8.45 -21.03 1.40
C ILE A 131 -7.48 -21.58 2.43
N ASP A 132 -6.17 -21.43 2.22
CA ASP A 132 -5.13 -21.95 3.13
C ASP A 132 -5.21 -21.23 4.50
N VAL A 133 -5.36 -19.92 4.50
CA VAL A 133 -5.57 -19.10 5.72
C VAL A 133 -6.90 -19.46 6.39
N GLY A 134 -7.96 -19.59 5.60
CA GLY A 134 -9.26 -20.00 6.14
C GLY A 134 -9.23 -21.37 6.80
N ASN A 135 -8.49 -22.34 6.25
CA ASN A 135 -8.28 -23.65 6.89
C ASN A 135 -7.47 -23.51 8.19
N LEU A 136 -6.38 -22.71 8.18
CA LEU A 136 -5.59 -22.46 9.37
C LEU A 136 -6.43 -21.83 10.50
N LEU A 137 -7.29 -20.87 10.15
CA LEU A 137 -8.20 -20.24 11.10
C LEU A 137 -9.23 -21.24 11.65
N LEU A 138 -9.78 -22.11 10.80
CA LEU A 138 -10.70 -23.15 11.20
C LEU A 138 -10.04 -24.15 12.16
N ASP A 139 -8.81 -24.56 11.86
CA ASP A 139 -8.03 -25.48 12.70
C ASP A 139 -7.67 -24.85 14.07
N ASN A 140 -7.57 -23.52 14.12
CA ASN A 140 -7.37 -22.76 15.36
C ASN A 140 -8.69 -22.40 16.09
N GLY A 141 -9.84 -22.87 15.62
CA GLY A 141 -11.14 -22.61 16.24
C GLY A 141 -11.75 -21.24 15.94
N LEU A 142 -11.13 -20.45 15.05
CA LEU A 142 -11.59 -19.09 14.67
C LEU A 142 -12.60 -19.18 13.51
N ASN A 143 -13.72 -19.86 13.75
CA ASN A 143 -14.67 -20.31 12.73
C ASN A 143 -15.35 -19.17 11.97
N GLU A 144 -15.73 -18.08 12.66
CA GLU A 144 -16.37 -16.91 12.02
C GLU A 144 -15.41 -16.24 11.03
N ARG A 145 -14.13 -16.16 11.36
CA ARG A 145 -13.11 -15.59 10.47
C ARG A 145 -12.82 -16.54 9.30
N ALA A 146 -12.72 -17.84 9.55
CA ALA A 146 -12.61 -18.83 8.48
C ALA A 146 -13.75 -18.67 7.46
N LEU A 147 -14.97 -18.40 7.94
CA LEU A 147 -16.14 -18.12 7.10
C LEU A 147 -15.97 -16.82 6.26
N VAL A 148 -15.40 -15.77 6.84
CA VAL A 148 -15.10 -14.52 6.10
C VAL A 148 -14.13 -14.81 4.94
N TYR A 149 -13.06 -15.58 5.18
CA TYR A 149 -12.10 -15.99 4.13
C TYR A 149 -12.71 -16.89 3.07
N ALA A 150 -13.53 -17.84 3.46
CA ALA A 150 -14.27 -18.67 2.53
C ALA A 150 -15.19 -17.83 1.62
N ASN A 151 -15.91 -16.87 2.19
CA ASN A 151 -16.74 -15.94 1.44
C ASN A 151 -15.92 -15.01 0.53
N ALA A 152 -14.75 -14.53 0.97
CA ALA A 152 -13.84 -13.72 0.16
C ALA A 152 -13.30 -14.53 -1.04
N ALA A 153 -12.88 -15.78 -0.82
CA ALA A 153 -12.48 -16.71 -1.88
C ALA A 153 -13.62 -16.94 -2.89
N LEU A 154 -14.85 -17.16 -2.41
CA LEU A 154 -16.04 -17.36 -3.25
C LEU A 154 -16.43 -16.09 -4.02
N LYS A 155 -16.24 -14.91 -3.45
CA LYS A 155 -16.45 -13.64 -4.16
C LYS A 155 -15.50 -13.48 -5.35
N LEU A 156 -14.26 -13.95 -5.20
CA LEU A 156 -13.29 -13.97 -6.29
C LEU A 156 -13.57 -15.10 -7.30
N ASN A 157 -13.93 -16.30 -6.82
CA ASN A 157 -14.27 -17.45 -7.67
C ASN A 157 -15.49 -18.21 -7.11
N PRO A 158 -16.72 -17.87 -7.57
CA PRO A 158 -17.94 -18.55 -7.10
C PRO A 158 -17.99 -20.06 -7.36
N ASN A 159 -17.13 -20.57 -8.25
CA ASN A 159 -17.09 -21.98 -8.63
C ASN A 159 -16.00 -22.79 -7.90
N SER A 160 -15.25 -22.18 -6.99
CA SER A 160 -14.25 -22.90 -6.21
C SER A 160 -14.91 -23.91 -5.28
N GLN A 161 -14.63 -25.20 -5.48
CA GLN A 161 -15.15 -26.27 -4.64
C GLN A 161 -14.50 -26.22 -3.25
N GLU A 162 -13.19 -26.01 -3.21
CA GLU A 162 -12.42 -25.91 -1.96
C GLU A 162 -12.93 -24.78 -1.04
N ALA A 163 -13.25 -23.62 -1.63
CA ALA A 163 -13.83 -22.50 -0.86
C ALA A 163 -15.26 -22.81 -0.36
N ARG A 164 -16.06 -23.57 -1.11
CA ARG A 164 -17.38 -24.02 -0.65
C ARG A 164 -17.25 -25.04 0.47
N ASP A 165 -16.31 -25.96 0.36
CA ASP A 165 -16.05 -26.98 1.39
C ASP A 165 -15.54 -26.31 2.68
N LEU A 166 -14.64 -25.34 2.57
CA LEU A 166 -14.21 -24.52 3.71
C LEU A 166 -15.39 -23.79 4.35
N LYS A 167 -16.23 -23.14 3.54
CA LYS A 167 -17.44 -22.47 4.03
C LYS A 167 -18.36 -23.44 4.79
N SER A 168 -18.65 -24.60 4.20
CA SER A 168 -19.56 -25.57 4.83
C SER A 168 -19.01 -26.12 6.14
N ARG A 169 -17.67 -26.32 6.24
CA ARG A 169 -17.03 -26.75 7.49
C ARG A 169 -17.07 -25.66 8.54
N ALA A 170 -16.78 -24.41 8.17
CA ALA A 170 -16.85 -23.27 9.07
C ALA A 170 -18.29 -23.04 9.60
N ASP A 171 -19.29 -23.07 8.72
CA ASP A 171 -20.71 -22.98 9.10
C ASP A 171 -21.13 -24.15 10.04
N ALA A 172 -20.65 -25.37 9.78
CA ALA A 172 -20.94 -26.53 10.64
C ALA A 172 -20.32 -26.40 12.03
N GLU A 173 -19.06 -25.92 12.13
CA GLU A 173 -18.41 -25.71 13.42
C GLU A 173 -19.04 -24.54 14.20
N ILE A 174 -19.41 -23.46 13.54
CA ILE A 174 -20.16 -22.35 14.16
C ILE A 174 -21.48 -22.89 14.75
N ASN A 175 -22.26 -23.66 13.96
CA ASN A 175 -23.51 -24.24 14.44
C ASN A 175 -23.30 -25.28 15.56
N ARG A 176 -22.18 -26.02 15.56
CA ARG A 176 -21.83 -26.95 16.64
C ARG A 176 -21.53 -26.23 17.95
N ILE A 177 -20.81 -25.09 17.89
CA ILE A 177 -20.49 -24.27 19.07
C ILE A 177 -21.76 -23.65 19.67
N TYR A 178 -22.69 -23.19 18.82
CA TYR A 178 -23.98 -22.66 19.31
C TYR A 178 -24.83 -23.71 20.05
N THR A 179 -24.55 -25.02 19.85
CA THR A 179 -25.26 -26.11 20.53
C THR A 179 -24.51 -26.66 21.75
N SER A 180 -23.22 -26.34 21.93
CA SER A 180 -22.41 -26.76 23.07
C SER A 180 -22.11 -25.56 23.99
N THR A 181 -22.67 -25.57 25.20
CA THR A 181 -22.33 -24.59 26.26
C THR A 181 -20.89 -24.79 26.71
N LEU A 182 -19.94 -24.08 26.12
CA LEU A 182 -18.57 -23.97 26.62
C LEU A 182 -18.54 -23.01 27.81
N LYS A 183 -18.28 -23.54 29.01
CA LYS A 183 -17.97 -22.72 30.18
C LYS A 183 -16.57 -22.13 30.02
N PHE A 184 -16.48 -20.81 29.89
CA PHE A 184 -15.21 -20.08 29.83
C PHE A 184 -14.64 -19.94 31.25
N ASP A 185 -13.40 -20.37 31.47
CA ASP A 185 -12.73 -20.28 32.77
C ASP A 185 -11.89 -18.99 32.83
N LEU A 186 -12.47 -17.94 33.41
CA LEU A 186 -11.89 -16.59 33.55
C LEU A 186 -10.83 -16.48 34.65
N THR A 187 -10.55 -17.56 35.42
CA THR A 187 -9.64 -17.48 36.58
C THR A 187 -8.16 -17.36 36.22
N SER A 188 -7.80 -17.35 34.94
CA SER A 188 -6.39 -17.33 34.48
C SER A 188 -5.91 -16.03 33.84
N ALA A 189 -6.76 -14.99 33.73
CA ALA A 189 -6.30 -13.68 33.28
C ALA A 189 -5.52 -12.98 34.41
N GLN A 190 -4.21 -12.82 34.23
CA GLN A 190 -3.42 -11.98 35.14
C GLN A 190 -3.79 -10.51 34.88
N PRO A 191 -4.08 -9.72 35.95
CA PRO A 191 -4.28 -8.29 35.79
C PRO A 191 -2.99 -7.66 35.24
N LEU A 192 -3.10 -7.01 34.10
CA LEU A 192 -2.03 -6.18 33.57
C LEU A 192 -2.03 -4.86 34.34
N GLU A 193 -0.99 -4.60 35.12
CA GLU A 193 -0.77 -3.29 35.71
C GLU A 193 -0.57 -2.27 34.58
N THR A 194 -1.60 -1.51 34.28
CA THR A 194 -1.51 -0.36 33.37
C THR A 194 -0.75 0.75 34.09
N LYS A 195 0.52 0.92 33.74
CA LYS A 195 1.25 2.15 34.11
C LYS A 195 0.64 3.30 33.31
N ASP A 196 0.41 4.40 34.00
CA ASP A 196 -0.23 5.63 33.50
C ASP A 196 0.69 6.48 32.58
N ASP A 197 1.47 5.82 31.70
CA ASP A 197 2.39 6.44 30.74
C ASP A 197 1.76 6.52 29.33
N SER A 198 0.48 6.94 29.23
CA SER A 198 -0.15 7.10 27.91
C SER A 198 0.49 8.25 27.12
N LEU A 199 1.08 7.93 25.95
CA LEU A 199 1.63 8.92 25.01
C LEU A 199 0.55 9.73 24.27
N ILE A 200 -0.70 9.24 24.31
CA ILE A 200 -1.86 9.81 23.62
C ILE A 200 -2.84 10.32 24.66
N MET A 201 -3.45 11.47 24.39
CA MET A 201 -4.54 11.97 25.21
C MET A 201 -5.76 11.04 25.10
N ASP A 202 -6.41 10.77 26.23
CA ASP A 202 -7.64 9.99 26.28
C ASP A 202 -8.71 10.64 25.38
N THR A 203 -9.23 9.91 24.40
CA THR A 203 -10.21 10.42 23.44
C THR A 203 -11.56 10.72 24.08
N ASP A 204 -11.81 10.20 25.27
CA ASP A 204 -13.03 10.50 26.05
C ASP A 204 -13.13 11.98 26.47
N GLN A 205 -12.02 12.75 26.35
CA GLN A 205 -12.01 14.19 26.63
C GLN A 205 -12.74 15.06 25.59
N ILE A 206 -13.22 14.48 24.50
CA ILE A 206 -13.89 15.22 23.40
C ILE A 206 -15.37 15.48 23.69
N ASN A 207 -15.97 14.85 24.67
CA ASN A 207 -17.39 15.00 25.02
C ASN A 207 -17.62 16.18 25.96
N ASP A 208 -18.73 16.89 25.72
CA ASP A 208 -19.20 17.98 26.56
C ASP A 208 -19.77 17.44 27.87
N SER A 209 -19.29 17.93 29.01
CA SER A 209 -19.75 17.51 30.36
C SER A 209 -21.26 17.67 30.58
N TYR A 210 -21.88 18.65 29.91
CA TYR A 210 -23.34 18.84 29.97
C TYR A 210 -24.09 17.72 29.23
N LYS A 211 -23.56 17.25 28.09
CA LYS A 211 -24.16 16.09 27.41
C LYS A 211 -24.05 14.82 28.25
N CYS A 212 -22.93 14.64 28.95
CA CYS A 212 -22.77 13.54 29.90
C CYS A 212 -23.78 13.62 31.03
N LEU A 213 -24.06 14.82 31.58
CA LEU A 213 -25.09 15.02 32.61
C LEU A 213 -26.48 14.64 32.09
N LEU A 214 -26.84 15.06 30.87
CA LEU A 214 -28.15 14.72 30.28
C LEU A 214 -28.31 13.21 30.09
N GLN A 215 -27.25 12.53 29.62
CA GLN A 215 -27.24 11.08 29.46
C GLN A 215 -27.27 10.34 30.78
N ALA A 216 -26.55 10.83 31.82
CA ALA A 216 -26.57 10.27 33.14
C ALA A 216 -27.98 10.36 33.76
N ARG A 217 -28.65 11.52 33.64
CA ARG A 217 -30.02 11.74 34.10
C ARG A 217 -31.00 10.81 33.38
N SER A 218 -30.95 10.76 32.04
CA SER A 218 -31.82 9.87 31.26
C SER A 218 -31.64 8.40 31.61
N ALA A 219 -30.41 7.95 31.80
CA ALA A 219 -30.11 6.59 32.23
C ALA A 219 -30.58 6.31 33.65
N PHE A 220 -30.45 7.28 34.54
CA PHE A 220 -30.92 7.18 35.93
C PHE A 220 -32.46 7.06 36.01
N ASP A 221 -33.19 7.86 35.24
CA ASP A 221 -34.66 7.84 35.16
C ASP A 221 -35.23 6.53 34.56
N THR A 222 -34.40 5.78 33.81
CA THR A 222 -34.75 4.49 33.19
C THR A 222 -34.18 3.27 33.92
N ASP A 223 -33.70 3.44 35.16
CA ASP A 223 -33.09 2.38 35.99
C ASP A 223 -31.85 1.70 35.39
N GLN A 224 -31.20 2.35 34.40
CA GLN A 224 -29.97 1.90 33.79
C GLN A 224 -28.75 2.35 34.63
N TRP A 225 -28.57 1.74 35.78
CA TRP A 225 -27.61 2.20 36.80
C TRP A 225 -26.16 2.20 36.34
N PHE A 226 -25.74 1.21 35.53
CA PHE A 226 -24.38 1.18 34.95
C PHE A 226 -24.15 2.38 34.04
N ASN A 227 -25.08 2.68 33.15
CA ASN A 227 -24.98 3.81 32.23
C ASN A 227 -25.04 5.14 32.98
N ALA A 228 -25.89 5.26 33.97
CA ALA A 228 -25.98 6.47 34.81
C ALA A 228 -24.65 6.75 35.53
N HIS A 229 -24.03 5.73 36.11
CA HIS A 229 -22.72 5.86 36.76
C HIS A 229 -21.63 6.19 35.75
N TYR A 230 -21.58 5.48 34.62
CA TYR A 230 -20.58 5.69 33.56
C TYR A 230 -20.58 7.13 33.03
N TYR A 231 -21.73 7.64 32.62
CA TYR A 231 -21.82 9.01 32.10
C TYR A 231 -21.57 10.07 33.19
N SER A 232 -21.92 9.79 34.45
CA SER A 232 -21.59 10.68 35.55
C SER A 232 -20.08 10.78 35.78
N GLU A 233 -19.37 9.64 35.81
CA GLU A 233 -17.91 9.60 35.95
C GLU A 233 -17.20 10.25 34.76
N LEU A 234 -17.69 9.99 33.53
CA LEU A 234 -17.17 10.62 32.32
C LEU A 234 -17.35 12.13 32.36
N GLY A 235 -18.54 12.59 32.74
CA GLY A 235 -18.83 14.02 32.91
C GLY A 235 -17.96 14.68 33.99
N LEU A 236 -17.66 14.00 35.08
CA LEU A 236 -16.76 14.49 36.14
C LEU A 236 -15.31 14.65 35.67
N LYS A 237 -14.83 13.74 34.81
CA LYS A 237 -13.48 13.86 34.23
C LYS A 237 -13.34 15.06 33.29
N LEU A 238 -14.44 15.46 32.64
CA LEU A 238 -14.47 16.54 31.65
C LEU A 238 -14.74 17.92 32.25
N THR A 239 -15.05 17.99 33.55
CA THR A 239 -15.44 19.23 34.22
C THR A 239 -14.27 19.94 34.90
N ASP A 240 -14.19 21.25 34.72
CA ASP A 240 -13.36 22.14 35.55
C ASP A 240 -13.99 22.23 36.96
N PRO A 241 -13.20 22.31 38.07
CA PRO A 241 -13.68 22.41 39.45
C PRO A 241 -14.72 23.51 39.75
N LYS A 242 -14.90 24.47 38.85
CA LYS A 242 -15.88 25.57 38.97
C LYS A 242 -17.18 25.34 38.19
N ASN A 243 -17.35 24.20 37.55
CA ASN A 243 -18.54 23.92 36.73
C ASN A 243 -19.77 23.66 37.63
N PRO A 244 -20.92 24.33 37.40
CA PRO A 244 -22.12 24.15 38.23
C PRO A 244 -22.72 22.72 38.18
N ASN A 245 -22.39 21.94 37.17
CA ASN A 245 -22.92 20.58 36.99
C ASN A 245 -22.21 19.51 37.84
N ILE A 246 -21.10 19.84 38.50
CA ILE A 246 -20.29 18.89 39.28
C ILE A 246 -21.10 18.22 40.40
N ASP A 247 -21.86 18.99 41.15
CA ASP A 247 -22.59 18.47 42.33
C ASP A 247 -23.70 17.49 41.91
N GLU A 248 -24.34 17.76 40.77
CA GLU A 248 -25.36 16.87 40.21
C GLU A 248 -24.75 15.59 39.67
N LEU A 249 -23.64 15.68 38.92
CA LEU A 249 -22.89 14.52 38.43
C LEU A 249 -22.38 13.64 39.58
N LYS A 250 -21.84 14.22 40.67
CA LYS A 250 -21.44 13.47 41.87
C LYS A 250 -22.62 12.76 42.51
N THR A 251 -23.77 13.41 42.54
CA THR A 251 -24.97 12.84 43.11
C THR A 251 -25.45 11.64 42.33
N PHE A 252 -25.52 11.75 40.99
CA PHE A 252 -25.90 10.62 40.13
C PHE A 252 -24.89 9.50 40.19
N SER A 253 -23.59 9.80 40.20
CA SER A 253 -22.54 8.79 40.35
C SER A 253 -22.71 8.00 41.65
N ALA A 254 -22.81 8.69 42.79
CA ALA A 254 -22.96 8.06 44.11
C ALA A 254 -24.25 7.24 44.23
N GLN A 255 -25.38 7.77 43.76
CA GLN A 255 -26.66 7.07 43.81
C GLN A 255 -26.71 5.85 42.89
N ALA A 256 -26.23 6.00 41.65
CA ALA A 256 -26.15 4.90 40.71
C ALA A 256 -25.23 3.78 41.22
N TRP A 257 -24.07 4.13 41.79
CA TRP A 257 -23.17 3.16 42.40
C TRP A 257 -23.80 2.41 43.58
N ASN A 258 -24.50 3.13 44.41
CA ASN A 258 -25.24 2.51 45.54
C ASN A 258 -26.30 1.51 45.04
N ASN A 259 -27.06 1.88 44.01
CA ASN A 259 -28.06 0.99 43.41
C ASN A 259 -27.44 -0.26 42.77
N ILE A 260 -26.31 -0.11 42.06
CA ILE A 260 -25.54 -1.23 41.50
C ILE A 260 -25.12 -2.19 42.62
N THR A 261 -24.51 -1.67 43.69
CA THR A 261 -23.99 -2.49 44.78
C THR A 261 -25.09 -3.12 45.63
N GLN A 262 -26.21 -2.43 45.86
CA GLN A 262 -27.37 -3.00 46.56
C GLN A 262 -28.04 -4.11 45.75
N LYS A 263 -28.20 -3.94 44.44
CA LYS A 263 -28.76 -4.96 43.57
C LYS A 263 -27.88 -6.20 43.57
N HIS A 264 -26.54 -6.03 43.48
CA HIS A 264 -25.59 -7.12 43.57
C HIS A 264 -25.67 -7.94 44.87
N LYS A 265 -25.94 -7.29 46.01
CA LYS A 265 -26.08 -7.96 47.33
C LYS A 265 -27.39 -8.74 47.49
N ASN A 266 -28.43 -8.38 46.76
CA ASN A 266 -29.79 -8.86 47.00
C ASN A 266 -30.30 -9.91 46.02
N ILE A 267 -29.51 -10.28 44.98
CA ILE A 267 -29.90 -11.30 43.98
C ILE A 267 -29.50 -12.69 44.47
N ASN A 268 -30.48 -13.58 44.64
CA ASN A 268 -30.32 -14.97 45.08
C ASN A 268 -30.85 -15.98 44.03
N ASN A 269 -30.65 -15.74 42.73
CA ASN A 269 -31.18 -16.56 41.61
C ASN A 269 -30.10 -16.92 40.58
N PRO A 270 -30.39 -17.83 39.62
CA PRO A 270 -29.48 -18.10 38.47
C PRO A 270 -29.09 -16.86 37.65
N GLU A 271 -29.94 -15.83 37.68
CA GLU A 271 -29.63 -14.51 37.11
C GLU A 271 -28.49 -13.80 37.86
N PHE A 272 -28.15 -14.26 39.07
CA PHE A 272 -27.07 -13.67 39.88
C PHE A 272 -25.71 -13.84 39.18
N GLU A 273 -25.44 -15.00 38.58
CA GLU A 273 -24.17 -15.26 37.92
C GLU A 273 -23.92 -14.29 36.74
N ILE A 274 -24.97 -14.05 35.95
CA ILE A 274 -24.90 -13.10 34.82
C ILE A 274 -24.71 -11.67 35.33
N TYR A 275 -25.49 -11.28 36.35
CA TYR A 275 -25.36 -9.93 36.91
C TYR A 275 -24.00 -9.73 37.59
N ASP A 276 -23.48 -10.72 38.29
CA ASP A 276 -22.17 -10.69 38.94
C ASP A 276 -21.04 -10.53 37.89
N GLN A 277 -21.14 -11.22 36.75
CA GLN A 277 -20.20 -11.06 35.64
C GLN A 277 -20.32 -9.67 35.01
N LYS A 278 -21.52 -9.15 34.76
CA LYS A 278 -21.70 -7.77 34.29
C LYS A 278 -21.09 -6.77 35.26
N TYR A 279 -21.33 -6.96 36.58
CA TYR A 279 -20.76 -6.11 37.63
C TYR A 279 -19.23 -6.15 37.62
N LYS A 280 -18.61 -7.35 37.53
CA LYS A 280 -17.15 -7.51 37.46
C LYS A 280 -16.58 -6.87 36.21
N GLY A 281 -17.20 -7.08 35.04
CA GLY A 281 -16.79 -6.47 33.78
C GLY A 281 -16.86 -4.95 33.84
N TYR A 282 -17.93 -4.41 34.41
CA TYR A 282 -18.08 -2.98 34.59
C TYR A 282 -17.06 -2.41 35.62
N LEU A 283 -16.82 -3.12 36.73
CA LEU A 283 -15.80 -2.74 37.69
C LEU A 283 -14.39 -2.72 37.09
N ALA A 284 -14.06 -3.70 36.23
CA ALA A 284 -12.81 -3.72 35.48
C ALA A 284 -12.68 -2.49 34.58
N LEU A 285 -13.76 -2.09 33.87
CA LEU A 285 -13.79 -0.88 33.04
C LEU A 285 -13.53 0.41 33.84
N VAL A 286 -14.18 0.54 35.02
CA VAL A 286 -14.01 1.70 35.90
C VAL A 286 -12.56 1.78 36.42
N ASN A 287 -11.96 0.61 36.69
CA ASN A 287 -10.58 0.51 37.18
C ASN A 287 -9.53 0.60 36.04
N LYS A 288 -9.95 0.93 34.81
CA LYS A 288 -9.08 0.99 33.61
C LYS A 288 -8.41 -0.36 33.27
N ASN A 289 -8.96 -1.48 33.69
CA ASN A 289 -8.55 -2.81 33.26
C ASN A 289 -9.39 -3.23 32.05
N ASP A 290 -9.18 -2.53 30.92
CA ASP A 290 -10.00 -2.66 29.72
C ASP A 290 -9.90 -4.06 29.11
N LEU A 291 -8.75 -4.74 29.23
CA LEU A 291 -8.54 -6.09 28.71
C LEU A 291 -9.38 -7.13 29.46
N GLU A 292 -9.42 -7.07 30.79
CA GLU A 292 -10.28 -7.95 31.61
C GLU A 292 -11.76 -7.68 31.32
N ALA A 293 -12.14 -6.41 31.24
CA ALA A 293 -13.51 -6.01 30.90
C ALA A 293 -13.93 -6.59 29.53
N TYR A 294 -13.05 -6.50 28.53
CA TYR A 294 -13.30 -7.05 27.21
C TYR A 294 -13.59 -8.56 27.27
N TYR A 295 -12.72 -9.34 27.93
CA TYR A 295 -12.91 -10.79 27.99
C TYR A 295 -14.17 -11.17 28.76
N ILE A 296 -14.53 -10.42 29.81
CA ILE A 296 -15.78 -10.67 30.55
C ILE A 296 -17.00 -10.40 29.67
N PHE A 297 -17.08 -9.21 29.04
CA PHE A 297 -18.22 -8.87 28.19
C PHE A 297 -18.25 -9.71 26.89
N ARG A 298 -17.10 -10.07 26.33
CA ARG A 298 -16.99 -10.99 25.19
C ARG A 298 -17.52 -12.37 25.58
N GLY A 299 -17.11 -12.89 26.74
CA GLY A 299 -17.61 -14.18 27.27
C GLY A 299 -19.11 -14.17 27.53
N LEU A 300 -19.67 -13.06 28.04
CA LEU A 300 -21.13 -12.90 28.21
C LEU A 300 -21.85 -12.90 26.85
N TYR A 301 -21.31 -12.18 25.87
CA TYR A 301 -21.88 -12.11 24.52
C TYR A 301 -21.86 -13.48 23.81
N GLU A 302 -20.79 -14.26 23.95
CA GLU A 302 -20.64 -15.54 23.25
C GLU A 302 -21.36 -16.69 23.92
N ASN A 303 -21.35 -16.75 25.25
CA ASN A 303 -21.88 -17.90 25.98
C ASN A 303 -23.39 -17.86 26.24
N TYR A 304 -24.04 -16.70 26.07
CA TYR A 304 -25.47 -16.53 26.38
C TYR A 304 -26.21 -15.89 25.20
N ASP A 305 -27.02 -16.65 24.49
CA ASP A 305 -27.77 -16.15 23.31
C ASP A 305 -28.72 -14.99 23.65
N ASP A 306 -29.31 -14.99 24.83
CA ASP A 306 -30.19 -13.91 25.29
C ASP A 306 -29.42 -12.60 25.50
N LEU A 307 -28.15 -12.66 25.85
CA LEU A 307 -27.30 -11.49 26.09
C LEU A 307 -26.72 -10.89 24.81
N LYS A 308 -26.81 -11.56 23.65
CA LYS A 308 -26.43 -10.98 22.34
C LYS A 308 -27.25 -9.75 21.96
N ARG A 309 -28.40 -9.54 22.61
CA ARG A 309 -29.27 -8.37 22.44
C ARG A 309 -29.33 -7.47 23.69
N ASP A 310 -28.58 -7.80 24.71
CA ASP A 310 -28.53 -7.02 25.92
C ASP A 310 -27.78 -5.71 25.72
N SER A 311 -28.44 -4.58 26.00
CA SER A 311 -27.90 -3.24 25.75
C SER A 311 -26.62 -2.95 26.52
N ASP A 312 -26.52 -3.43 27.78
CA ASP A 312 -25.36 -3.21 28.63
C ASP A 312 -24.15 -3.99 28.12
N VAL A 313 -24.35 -5.29 27.78
CA VAL A 313 -23.29 -6.15 27.27
C VAL A 313 -22.71 -5.60 25.95
N LEU A 314 -23.58 -5.22 25.01
CA LEU A 314 -23.16 -4.65 23.74
C LEU A 314 -22.42 -3.31 23.93
N PHE A 315 -22.95 -2.43 24.75
CA PHE A 315 -22.38 -1.10 24.98
C PHE A 315 -20.99 -1.18 25.62
N TYR A 316 -20.85 -1.98 26.69
CA TYR A 316 -19.56 -2.10 27.38
C TYR A 316 -18.55 -2.95 26.63
N LEU A 317 -19.00 -3.93 25.86
CA LEU A 317 -18.12 -4.66 24.94
C LEU A 317 -17.55 -3.72 23.86
N GLU A 318 -18.38 -2.84 23.30
CA GLU A 318 -17.94 -1.85 22.32
C GLU A 318 -16.93 -0.87 22.94
N ILE A 319 -17.20 -0.35 24.13
CA ILE A 319 -16.28 0.55 24.84
C ILE A 319 -14.95 -0.15 25.13
N ALA A 320 -15.00 -1.37 25.68
CA ALA A 320 -13.80 -2.15 25.98
C ALA A 320 -13.00 -2.43 24.71
N THR A 321 -13.66 -2.85 23.63
CA THR A 321 -13.02 -3.11 22.34
C THR A 321 -12.33 -1.87 21.81
N ASN A 322 -13.02 -0.72 21.79
CA ASN A 322 -12.43 0.53 21.29
C ASN A 322 -11.21 0.98 22.11
N ARG A 323 -11.21 0.74 23.42
CA ARG A 323 -10.07 1.09 24.29
C ARG A 323 -8.90 0.14 24.12
N ILE A 324 -9.16 -1.17 24.01
CA ILE A 324 -8.07 -2.15 23.80
C ILE A 324 -7.45 -2.02 22.43
N GLU A 325 -8.20 -1.66 21.38
CA GLU A 325 -7.65 -1.43 20.03
C GLU A 325 -6.70 -0.22 19.96
N GLN A 326 -6.70 0.66 20.95
CA GLN A 326 -5.73 1.74 21.09
C GLN A 326 -4.43 1.30 21.79
N GLN A 327 -4.44 0.21 22.54
CA GLN A 327 -3.33 -0.28 23.35
C GLN A 327 -2.76 -1.60 22.81
N TYR A 328 -3.60 -2.42 22.19
CA TYR A 328 -3.30 -3.77 21.69
C TYR A 328 -3.85 -3.97 20.30
N PHE A 329 -3.44 -5.05 19.67
CA PHE A 329 -4.09 -5.59 18.48
C PHE A 329 -4.32 -7.09 18.65
N PHE A 330 -5.17 -7.69 17.83
CA PHE A 330 -5.47 -9.11 17.99
C PHE A 330 -4.48 -9.99 17.24
N VAL A 331 -4.07 -11.10 17.85
CA VAL A 331 -3.15 -12.09 17.26
C VAL A 331 -3.67 -12.60 15.91
N ASP A 332 -4.98 -12.77 15.80
CA ASP A 332 -5.63 -13.21 14.57
C ASP A 332 -5.49 -12.21 13.40
N GLU A 333 -5.24 -10.91 13.67
CA GLU A 333 -4.93 -9.93 12.63
C GLU A 333 -3.59 -10.22 11.93
N THR A 334 -2.71 -11.02 12.55
CA THR A 334 -1.36 -11.30 12.03
C THR A 334 -1.27 -12.55 11.17
N LEU A 335 -2.27 -13.44 11.23
CA LEU A 335 -2.26 -14.73 10.54
C LEU A 335 -2.24 -14.62 9.00
N GLU A 336 -2.59 -13.45 8.47
CA GLU A 336 -2.77 -13.20 7.04
C GLU A 336 -1.63 -12.42 6.41
N LEU A 337 -0.75 -11.83 7.22
CA LEU A 337 0.07 -10.72 6.79
C LEU A 337 1.20 -11.10 5.85
N GLU A 338 1.78 -12.29 6.00
CA GLU A 338 2.91 -12.73 5.19
C GLU A 338 2.59 -12.84 3.69
N SER A 339 1.35 -13.17 3.37
CA SER A 339 0.90 -13.38 1.99
C SER A 339 0.69 -12.07 1.21
N PHE A 340 0.53 -10.95 1.90
CA PHE A 340 0.14 -9.66 1.30
C PHE A 340 1.17 -8.56 1.52
N GLU A 341 2.42 -8.93 1.77
CA GLU A 341 3.49 -7.96 1.99
C GLU A 341 3.71 -7.06 0.76
N SER A 342 3.64 -5.75 0.98
CA SER A 342 3.90 -4.74 -0.04
C SER A 342 5.37 -4.39 -0.18
N ALA A 343 6.13 -4.44 0.92
CA ALA A 343 7.55 -4.15 0.98
C ALA A 343 8.28 -5.13 1.92
N ASN A 344 9.53 -5.48 1.57
CA ASN A 344 10.37 -6.39 2.35
C ASN A 344 11.72 -5.75 2.62
N ASP A 345 12.36 -6.18 3.73
CA ASP A 345 13.70 -5.79 4.14
C ASP A 345 13.87 -4.27 4.24
N VAL A 346 12.95 -3.62 4.94
CA VAL A 346 12.96 -2.17 5.15
C VAL A 346 13.79 -1.83 6.38
N TYR A 347 14.68 -0.86 6.23
CA TYR A 347 15.48 -0.37 7.35
C TYR A 347 15.68 1.14 7.27
N PHE A 348 15.69 1.80 8.42
CA PHE A 348 15.99 3.22 8.56
C PHE A 348 16.63 3.52 9.91
N SER A 349 17.12 4.73 10.05
CA SER A 349 17.66 5.20 11.32
C SER A 349 17.30 6.65 11.56
N TYR A 350 17.15 7.00 12.83
CA TYR A 350 16.98 8.38 13.26
C TYR A 350 17.82 8.65 14.51
N THR A 351 18.12 9.92 14.72
CA THR A 351 18.96 10.37 15.84
C THR A 351 18.13 11.27 16.74
N HIS A 352 18.15 10.98 18.02
CA HIS A 352 17.53 11.82 19.06
C HIS A 352 18.41 13.04 19.38
N ASN A 353 17.84 14.05 20.05
CA ASN A 353 18.56 15.28 20.41
C ASN A 353 19.75 15.07 21.32
N ASN A 354 19.71 14.04 22.16
CA ASN A 354 20.81 13.65 23.02
C ASN A 354 21.95 12.96 22.25
N GLY A 355 21.86 12.86 20.91
CA GLY A 355 22.82 12.20 20.05
C GLY A 355 22.68 10.66 20.01
N ALA A 356 21.73 10.10 20.75
CA ALA A 356 21.43 8.66 20.67
C ALA A 356 20.80 8.33 19.30
N LYS A 357 21.19 7.19 18.73
CA LYS A 357 20.74 6.74 17.41
C LYS A 357 19.92 5.46 17.54
N GLU A 358 18.79 5.41 16.83
CA GLU A 358 18.01 4.19 16.69
C GLU A 358 18.08 3.69 15.25
N ILE A 359 18.30 2.39 15.09
CA ILE A 359 18.30 1.68 13.81
C ILE A 359 17.11 0.74 13.85
N VAL A 360 16.19 0.96 12.94
CA VAL A 360 14.93 0.19 12.80
C VAL A 360 15.05 -0.72 11.59
N TYR A 361 14.68 -1.97 11.76
CA TYR A 361 14.57 -2.97 10.70
C TYR A 361 13.26 -3.73 10.85
N PHE A 362 12.56 -3.99 9.77
CA PHE A 362 11.47 -4.95 9.72
C PHE A 362 11.49 -5.73 8.41
N LYS A 363 11.16 -7.01 8.52
CA LYS A 363 11.28 -7.96 7.42
C LYS A 363 10.19 -7.80 6.37
N GLY A 364 8.99 -7.42 6.78
CA GLY A 364 7.85 -7.26 5.88
C GLY A 364 6.89 -6.17 6.35
N VAL A 365 6.16 -5.59 5.39
CA VAL A 365 5.09 -4.62 5.62
C VAL A 365 3.85 -5.07 4.87
N THR A 366 2.72 -5.10 5.56
CA THR A 366 1.40 -5.32 4.97
C THR A 366 0.50 -4.15 5.29
N SER A 367 -0.14 -3.55 4.28
CA SER A 367 -1.05 -2.42 4.45
C SER A 367 -2.50 -2.88 4.29
N VAL A 368 -3.34 -2.50 5.26
CA VAL A 368 -4.77 -2.83 5.29
C VAL A 368 -5.57 -1.53 5.39
N GLN A 369 -6.57 -1.36 4.52
CA GLN A 369 -7.49 -0.23 4.60
C GLN A 369 -8.61 -0.55 5.62
N SER A 370 -8.65 0.21 6.69
CA SER A 370 -9.69 0.09 7.72
C SER A 370 -10.34 1.45 7.98
N THR A 371 -11.67 1.52 7.94
CA THR A 371 -12.48 2.73 8.25
C THR A 371 -11.98 4.02 7.59
N GLY A 372 -11.44 3.93 6.36
CA GLY A 372 -10.93 5.09 5.61
C GLY A 372 -9.51 5.53 5.98
N GLN A 373 -8.85 4.81 6.87
CA GLN A 373 -7.43 4.99 7.19
C GLN A 373 -6.63 3.75 6.76
N SER A 374 -5.38 3.97 6.36
CA SER A 374 -4.46 2.88 6.11
C SER A 374 -3.78 2.49 7.41
N ILE A 375 -3.81 1.22 7.76
CA ILE A 375 -3.10 0.62 8.88
C ILE A 375 -2.02 -0.28 8.29
N GLN A 376 -0.83 -0.24 8.87
CA GLN A 376 0.26 -1.11 8.45
C GLN A 376 0.63 -2.09 9.55
N TYR A 377 0.97 -3.30 9.16
CA TYR A 377 1.54 -4.30 10.05
C TYR A 377 2.99 -4.55 9.64
N LEU A 378 3.88 -4.50 10.62
CA LEU A 378 5.31 -4.74 10.46
C LEU A 378 5.64 -6.11 11.02
N ARG A 379 6.31 -6.95 10.22
CA ARG A 379 6.74 -8.29 10.62
C ARG A 379 8.22 -8.29 11.00
N ASP A 380 8.58 -9.04 12.04
CA ASP A 380 9.95 -9.18 12.56
C ASP A 380 10.61 -7.81 12.81
N LEU A 381 9.90 -6.92 13.52
CA LEU A 381 10.43 -5.60 13.86
C LEU A 381 11.58 -5.73 14.86
N THR A 382 12.72 -5.17 14.50
CA THR A 382 13.91 -5.06 15.35
C THR A 382 14.35 -3.60 15.42
N ILE A 383 14.55 -3.08 16.64
CA ILE A 383 15.09 -1.74 16.86
C ILE A 383 16.34 -1.88 17.72
N VAL A 384 17.46 -1.34 17.22
CA VAL A 384 18.74 -1.29 17.94
C VAL A 384 19.00 0.15 18.33
N SER A 385 19.08 0.40 19.63
CA SER A 385 19.38 1.72 20.19
C SER A 385 20.87 1.82 20.54
N LEU A 386 21.49 2.91 20.10
CA LEU A 386 22.87 3.25 20.35
C LEU A 386 22.96 4.56 21.13
N SER A 387 23.93 4.67 22.05
CA SER A 387 24.23 5.92 22.75
C SER A 387 24.78 6.98 21.77
N SER A 388 24.93 8.23 22.23
CA SER A 388 25.64 9.28 21.49
C SER A 388 27.08 8.94 21.12
N GLN A 389 27.68 7.99 21.82
CA GLN A 389 29.04 7.48 21.55
C GLN A 389 29.06 6.27 20.61
N GLY A 390 27.87 5.82 20.12
CA GLY A 390 27.74 4.65 19.26
C GLY A 390 27.77 3.31 19.98
N LEU A 391 27.72 3.29 21.34
CA LEU A 391 27.67 2.05 22.10
C LEU A 391 26.27 1.49 22.13
N PHE A 392 26.12 0.17 22.03
CA PHE A 392 24.87 -0.55 22.16
C PHE A 392 24.22 -0.30 23.53
N THR A 393 22.95 0.11 23.55
CA THR A 393 22.20 0.37 24.79
C THR A 393 21.05 -0.60 25.00
N ARG A 394 20.28 -0.90 23.94
CA ARG A 394 19.20 -1.88 24.01
C ARG A 394 18.83 -2.38 22.60
N LYS A 395 18.19 -3.55 22.55
CA LYS A 395 17.58 -4.11 21.36
C LYS A 395 16.13 -4.45 21.68
N LEU A 396 15.20 -3.96 20.87
CA LEU A 396 13.83 -4.40 20.85
C LEU A 396 13.64 -5.41 19.72
N TYR A 397 12.92 -6.48 20.00
CA TYR A 397 12.40 -7.41 19.00
C TYR A 397 10.92 -7.67 19.26
N VAL A 398 10.12 -7.67 18.19
CA VAL A 398 8.72 -8.08 18.24
C VAL A 398 8.35 -8.78 16.93
N PRO A 399 7.63 -9.95 16.97
CA PRO A 399 7.29 -10.68 15.76
C PRO A 399 6.38 -9.88 14.83
N TYR A 400 5.40 -9.16 15.39
CA TYR A 400 4.49 -8.29 14.67
C TYR A 400 4.23 -7.00 15.44
N ALA A 401 4.15 -5.88 14.72
CA ALA A 401 3.74 -4.59 15.27
C ALA A 401 2.66 -3.98 14.37
N LYS A 402 1.63 -3.37 14.97
CA LYS A 402 0.58 -2.64 14.26
C LYS A 402 0.93 -1.15 14.26
N LEU A 403 1.04 -0.57 13.07
CA LEU A 403 1.38 0.83 12.87
C LEU A 403 0.15 1.59 12.38
N MET A 404 -0.27 2.60 13.14
CA MET A 404 -1.46 3.41 12.87
C MET A 404 -1.11 4.91 12.85
N PRO A 405 -1.89 5.73 12.11
CA PRO A 405 -1.75 7.18 12.16
C PRO A 405 -2.35 7.74 13.45
N VAL A 406 -1.57 8.52 14.18
CA VAL A 406 -2.08 9.31 15.30
C VAL A 406 -1.89 10.79 14.99
N SER A 407 -2.95 11.58 15.20
CA SER A 407 -2.88 13.03 15.01
C SER A 407 -1.95 13.65 16.04
N VAL A 408 -1.02 14.50 15.58
CA VAL A 408 -0.12 15.25 16.46
C VAL A 408 -0.89 16.11 17.49
N LYS A 409 -2.13 16.52 17.16
CA LYS A 409 -2.99 17.26 18.09
C LYS A 409 -3.33 16.45 19.34
N ASN A 410 -3.46 15.13 19.20
CA ASN A 410 -3.84 14.21 20.29
C ASN A 410 -2.64 13.78 21.15
N LEU A 411 -1.41 14.18 20.80
CA LEU A 411 -0.23 13.86 21.60
C LEU A 411 -0.13 14.80 22.81
N THR A 412 0.38 14.26 23.92
CA THR A 412 0.69 15.08 25.11
C THR A 412 1.80 16.08 24.82
N ALA A 413 1.84 17.18 25.57
CA ALA A 413 2.89 18.21 25.39
C ALA A 413 4.30 17.61 25.59
N ALA A 414 4.46 16.74 26.57
CA ALA A 414 5.73 16.05 26.85
C ALA A 414 6.17 15.16 25.69
N THR A 415 5.25 14.43 25.06
CA THR A 415 5.52 13.58 23.90
C THR A 415 5.94 14.42 22.68
N LYS A 416 5.26 15.56 22.44
CA LYS A 416 5.62 16.49 21.34
C LYS A 416 7.05 17.04 21.50
N GLU A 417 7.40 17.42 22.71
CA GLU A 417 8.72 17.95 23.02
C GLU A 417 9.81 16.84 22.90
N MET A 418 9.52 15.64 23.40
CA MET A 418 10.44 14.49 23.32
C MET A 418 10.72 14.09 21.87
N LEU A 419 9.71 14.06 21.01
CA LEU A 419 9.81 13.61 19.62
C LEU A 419 10.24 14.71 18.65
N GLN A 420 10.20 15.98 19.05
CA GLN A 420 10.51 17.15 18.21
C GLN A 420 9.83 17.12 16.83
N ILE A 421 8.55 16.81 16.85
CA ILE A 421 7.76 16.71 15.63
C ILE A 421 7.58 18.12 15.03
N ASP A 422 7.85 18.23 13.71
CA ASP A 422 7.60 19.46 12.95
C ASP A 422 6.11 19.86 13.09
N GLU A 423 5.84 21.14 13.44
CA GLU A 423 4.48 21.69 13.57
C GLU A 423 3.60 21.49 12.32
N LYS A 424 4.23 21.25 11.16
CA LYS A 424 3.55 20.97 9.89
C LYS A 424 3.15 19.50 9.72
N THR A 425 3.46 18.66 10.69
CA THR A 425 3.12 17.22 10.64
C THR A 425 1.74 17.00 11.21
N ASP A 426 0.81 16.50 10.40
CA ASP A 426 -0.56 16.22 10.86
C ASP A 426 -0.65 14.89 11.60
N PHE A 427 0.04 13.84 11.11
CA PHE A 427 0.00 12.48 11.65
C PHE A 427 1.40 11.89 11.81
N VAL A 428 1.59 11.16 12.90
CA VAL A 428 2.80 10.39 13.22
C VAL A 428 2.49 8.90 13.30
N PRO A 429 3.48 8.03 13.02
CA PRO A 429 3.31 6.58 13.16
C PRO A 429 3.35 6.17 14.64
N TYR A 430 2.24 5.64 15.11
CA TYR A 430 2.08 5.03 16.42
C TYR A 430 2.09 3.51 16.26
N LEU A 431 2.97 2.84 17.01
CA LEU A 431 3.16 1.41 16.95
C LEU A 431 2.61 0.75 18.21
N LEU A 432 1.74 -0.21 18.02
CA LEU A 432 1.35 -1.17 19.03
C LEU A 432 2.25 -2.40 18.88
N LEU A 433 2.88 -2.81 19.98
CA LEU A 433 3.86 -3.90 20.00
C LEU A 433 3.32 -5.18 20.65
N ARG A 434 2.15 -5.10 21.28
CA ARG A 434 1.55 -6.23 21.95
C ARG A 434 0.29 -6.70 21.25
N ALA A 435 0.24 -8.00 20.96
CA ALA A 435 -0.93 -8.68 20.47
C ALA A 435 -1.55 -9.56 21.55
N VAL A 436 -2.87 -9.64 21.55
CA VAL A 436 -3.66 -10.44 22.49
C VAL A 436 -4.62 -11.34 21.72
N GLY A 437 -4.92 -12.53 22.26
CA GLY A 437 -5.92 -13.41 21.67
C GLY A 437 -7.30 -12.77 21.74
N ARG A 438 -8.12 -12.92 20.69
CA ARG A 438 -9.48 -12.37 20.68
C ARG A 438 -10.39 -13.06 21.70
N ASP A 439 -10.28 -14.38 21.77
CA ASP A 439 -11.16 -15.20 22.59
C ASP A 439 -10.42 -15.90 23.75
N ASP A 440 -9.09 -16.02 23.67
CA ASP A 440 -8.25 -16.63 24.70
C ASP A 440 -7.21 -15.66 25.24
N PRO A 441 -7.30 -15.22 26.49
CA PRO A 441 -6.34 -14.29 27.11
C PRO A 441 -4.92 -14.89 27.26
N LYS A 442 -4.77 -16.22 27.14
CA LYS A 442 -3.45 -16.90 27.23
C LYS A 442 -2.63 -16.74 25.96
N ILE A 443 -3.27 -16.49 24.83
CA ILE A 443 -2.61 -16.28 23.55
C ILE A 443 -2.16 -14.83 23.47
N THR A 444 -0.88 -14.58 23.68
CA THR A 444 -0.31 -13.24 23.61
C THR A 444 1.12 -13.29 23.14
N PHE A 445 1.54 -12.29 22.38
CA PHE A 445 2.95 -12.00 22.16
C PHE A 445 3.19 -10.49 22.31
N GLY A 446 4.40 -10.12 22.65
CA GLY A 446 4.74 -8.72 22.92
C GLY A 446 6.20 -8.42 22.65
N PRO A 447 6.63 -7.19 22.93
CA PRO A 447 7.99 -6.77 22.74
C PRO A 447 8.93 -7.49 23.71
N LEU A 448 10.15 -7.75 23.21
CA LEU A 448 11.27 -8.24 24.01
C LEU A 448 12.41 -7.22 23.90
N TYR A 449 12.64 -6.51 24.97
CA TYR A 449 13.80 -5.61 25.12
C TYR A 449 14.95 -6.40 25.72
N SER A 450 16.13 -6.29 25.12
CA SER A 450 17.37 -6.93 25.60
C SER A 450 18.43 -5.87 25.81
N TYR A 451 19.11 -5.92 26.93
CA TYR A 451 20.15 -4.97 27.36
C TYR A 451 21.55 -5.59 27.34
N PRO A 452 22.64 -4.78 27.37
CA PRO A 452 24.01 -5.26 27.34
C PRO A 452 24.38 -6.19 28.51
N ASP A 453 23.71 -6.04 29.65
CA ASP A 453 23.92 -6.86 30.86
C ASP A 453 23.20 -8.22 30.80
N GLY A 454 22.50 -8.51 29.70
CA GLY A 454 21.71 -9.74 29.52
C GLY A 454 20.32 -9.69 30.14
N SER A 455 19.91 -8.59 30.77
CA SER A 455 18.55 -8.42 31.26
C SER A 455 17.56 -8.27 30.13
N THR A 456 16.29 -8.66 30.38
CA THR A 456 15.21 -8.56 29.41
C THR A 456 13.99 -7.93 30.05
N GLU A 457 13.27 -7.12 29.28
CA GLU A 457 12.01 -6.47 29.67
C GLU A 457 10.95 -6.61 28.58
N THR A 458 9.69 -6.45 28.93
CA THR A 458 8.54 -6.52 28.01
C THR A 458 7.76 -5.21 27.87
N SER A 459 8.25 -4.14 28.49
CA SER A 459 7.67 -2.80 28.48
C SER A 459 8.69 -1.78 27.95
N PRO A 460 8.27 -0.73 27.23
CA PRO A 460 6.91 -0.32 26.88
C PRO A 460 6.28 -1.14 25.73
N GLU A 461 4.95 -1.20 25.72
CA GLU A 461 4.16 -1.99 24.75
C GLU A 461 3.79 -1.20 23.49
N TYR A 462 4.16 0.08 23.42
CA TYR A 462 3.90 0.97 22.30
C TYR A 462 5.06 1.94 22.08
N LEU A 463 5.20 2.41 20.84
CA LEU A 463 6.22 3.38 20.43
C LEU A 463 5.62 4.41 19.45
N ILE A 464 6.26 5.58 19.36
CA ILE A 464 6.01 6.56 18.30
C ILE A 464 7.33 6.80 17.56
N PHE A 465 7.31 6.70 16.22
CA PHE A 465 8.45 7.11 15.44
C PHE A 465 8.43 8.63 15.21
N PRO A 466 9.57 9.34 15.34
CA PRO A 466 9.68 10.77 15.04
C PRO A 466 9.75 11.04 13.53
N LEU A 467 8.81 10.47 12.78
CA LEU A 467 8.70 10.53 11.31
C LEU A 467 7.27 10.89 10.92
N LYS A 468 7.07 11.27 9.67
CA LYS A 468 5.72 11.53 9.14
C LYS A 468 5.05 10.20 8.76
N TYR A 469 3.82 10.03 9.16
CA TYR A 469 3.05 8.85 8.74
C TYR A 469 2.91 8.74 7.22
N SER A 470 2.83 9.89 6.51
CA SER A 470 2.79 9.94 5.04
C SER A 470 3.98 9.27 4.35
N ASP A 471 5.12 9.19 5.03
CA ASP A 471 6.32 8.55 4.46
C ASP A 471 6.18 7.03 4.49
N PHE A 472 5.52 6.47 5.52
CA PHE A 472 5.21 5.04 5.58
C PHE A 472 4.15 4.61 4.56
N LEU A 473 3.23 5.50 4.15
CA LEU A 473 2.26 5.20 3.09
C LEU A 473 2.95 4.90 1.74
N LEU A 474 4.19 5.36 1.55
CA LEU A 474 4.98 5.02 0.37
C LEU A 474 5.33 3.53 0.27
N LEU A 475 5.26 2.80 1.38
CA LEU A 475 5.52 1.36 1.41
C LEU A 475 4.29 0.52 1.00
N GLU A 476 3.11 1.13 0.82
CA GLU A 476 1.89 0.45 0.35
C GLU A 476 1.99 0.00 -1.12
N GLU A 477 2.55 0.88 -1.97
CA GLU A 477 2.81 0.52 -3.36
C GLU A 477 4.12 -0.25 -3.42
N SER A 478 4.11 -1.47 -3.94
CA SER A 478 5.27 -2.38 -3.97
C SER A 478 6.56 -1.69 -4.46
N PRO A 479 7.45 -1.22 -3.56
CA PRO A 479 8.67 -0.54 -3.97
C PRO A 479 9.67 -1.48 -4.62
N ASN A 480 9.53 -2.79 -4.46
CA ASN A 480 10.48 -3.79 -4.97
C ASN A 480 10.56 -3.83 -6.50
N ASN A 481 9.58 -3.29 -7.23
CA ASN A 481 9.60 -3.25 -8.69
C ASN A 481 9.29 -1.84 -9.24
N PRO A 482 10.29 -0.95 -9.35
CA PRO A 482 10.09 0.43 -9.77
C PRO A 482 9.52 0.60 -11.19
N GLU A 483 9.69 -0.41 -12.07
CA GLU A 483 9.17 -0.33 -13.45
C GLU A 483 7.63 -0.43 -13.53
N ASN A 484 6.99 -1.02 -12.52
CA ASN A 484 5.53 -1.17 -12.46
C ASN A 484 4.82 0.00 -11.78
N ASN A 485 5.58 0.88 -11.12
CA ASN A 485 5.04 1.98 -10.35
C ASN A 485 4.67 3.18 -11.26
N SER A 486 3.70 3.98 -10.82
CA SER A 486 3.32 5.22 -11.53
C SER A 486 4.46 6.25 -11.47
N LEU A 487 4.54 7.15 -12.46
CA LEU A 487 5.52 8.26 -12.43
C LEU A 487 5.35 9.16 -11.21
N PHE A 488 4.11 9.38 -10.79
CA PHE A 488 3.81 10.20 -9.62
C PHE A 488 4.32 9.55 -8.32
N TYR A 489 4.17 8.23 -8.20
CA TYR A 489 4.73 7.48 -7.08
C TYR A 489 6.26 7.54 -7.09
N LEU A 490 6.90 7.26 -8.24
CA LEU A 490 8.36 7.33 -8.36
C LEU A 490 8.91 8.70 -7.98
N PHE A 491 8.21 9.77 -8.35
CA PHE A 491 8.60 11.13 -8.00
C PHE A 491 8.58 11.41 -6.48
N LYS A 492 7.58 10.86 -5.78
CA LYS A 492 7.50 10.94 -4.32
C LYS A 492 8.52 10.01 -3.66
N PHE A 493 8.62 8.79 -4.16
CA PHE A 493 9.45 7.74 -3.55
C PHE A 493 10.96 8.04 -3.66
N VAL A 494 11.44 8.55 -4.81
CA VAL A 494 12.86 8.92 -5.00
C VAL A 494 13.37 9.90 -3.94
N LYS A 495 12.52 10.75 -3.40
CA LYS A 495 12.91 11.69 -2.33
C LYS A 495 13.16 11.01 -0.98
N ASN A 496 12.47 9.90 -0.73
CA ASN A 496 12.42 9.24 0.56
C ASN A 496 12.98 7.79 0.50
N ALA A 497 13.45 7.33 -0.67
CA ALA A 497 13.94 5.97 -0.85
C ALA A 497 15.08 5.62 0.12
N ASP A 498 16.06 6.51 0.25
CA ASP A 498 17.20 6.34 1.15
C ASP A 498 16.76 6.27 2.62
N LEU A 499 15.64 6.91 2.98
CA LEU A 499 15.10 6.87 4.34
C LEU A 499 14.74 5.43 4.75
N PHE A 500 14.24 4.62 3.81
CA PHE A 500 13.79 3.25 4.06
C PHE A 500 14.76 2.18 3.55
N GLY A 501 16.01 2.56 3.27
CA GLY A 501 17.06 1.63 2.85
C GLY A 501 16.98 1.16 1.40
N PHE A 502 16.11 1.78 0.58
CA PHE A 502 16.05 1.48 -0.85
C PHE A 502 17.07 2.28 -1.64
N ALA A 503 17.69 1.64 -2.64
CA ALA A 503 18.67 2.29 -3.51
C ALA A 503 18.00 3.39 -4.36
N ARG A 504 18.14 4.65 -3.93
CA ARG A 504 17.58 5.83 -4.60
C ARG A 504 17.91 5.90 -6.09
N GLU A 505 19.12 5.45 -6.45
CA GLU A 505 19.61 5.46 -7.83
C GLU A 505 18.75 4.60 -8.76
N GLN A 506 18.26 3.46 -8.29
CA GLN A 506 17.43 2.56 -9.07
C GLN A 506 16.09 3.20 -9.45
N TYR A 507 15.45 3.84 -8.48
CA TYR A 507 14.17 4.55 -8.68
C TYR A 507 14.37 5.83 -9.47
N GLY A 508 15.44 6.58 -9.17
CA GLY A 508 15.83 7.79 -9.89
C GLY A 508 16.14 7.51 -11.35
N GLN A 509 16.87 6.43 -11.64
CA GLN A 509 17.14 6.00 -13.01
C GLN A 509 15.86 5.63 -13.77
N THR A 510 14.94 4.88 -13.11
CA THR A 510 13.66 4.51 -13.74
C THR A 510 12.83 5.74 -14.05
N MET A 511 12.73 6.67 -13.10
CA MET A 511 12.03 7.95 -13.27
C MET A 511 12.66 8.77 -14.41
N LEU A 512 13.97 8.92 -14.41
CA LEU A 512 14.71 9.67 -15.41
C LEU A 512 14.54 9.07 -16.81
N ASN A 513 14.64 7.74 -16.92
CA ASN A 513 14.43 7.01 -18.17
C ASN A 513 13.04 7.25 -18.75
N ARG A 514 11.99 7.25 -17.91
CA ARG A 514 10.62 7.44 -18.38
C ARG A 514 10.34 8.89 -18.79
N ILE A 515 10.83 9.88 -18.04
CA ILE A 515 10.62 11.30 -18.34
C ILE A 515 11.43 11.75 -19.56
N LEU A 516 12.69 11.33 -19.71
CA LEU A 516 13.55 11.73 -20.82
C LEU A 516 13.35 10.88 -22.09
N PHE A 517 12.60 9.78 -22.00
CA PHE A 517 12.34 8.91 -23.14
C PHE A 517 11.78 9.64 -24.37
N PRO A 518 10.81 10.55 -24.29
CA PRO A 518 10.31 11.28 -25.46
C PRO A 518 11.39 12.12 -26.15
N LEU A 519 12.25 12.78 -25.39
CA LEU A 519 13.36 13.58 -25.95
C LEU A 519 14.39 12.68 -26.66
N TYR A 520 14.77 11.60 -26.01
CA TYR A 520 15.66 10.60 -26.62
C TYR A 520 15.07 10.00 -27.89
N PHE A 521 13.79 9.63 -27.88
CA PHE A 521 13.15 8.97 -29.01
C PHE A 521 13.00 9.92 -30.21
N LEU A 522 12.70 11.20 -29.95
CA LEU A 522 12.72 12.24 -30.97
C LEU A 522 14.13 12.47 -31.55
N LEU A 523 15.17 12.51 -30.71
CA LEU A 523 16.57 12.56 -31.15
C LEU A 523 16.91 11.39 -32.07
N LEU A 524 16.49 10.18 -31.71
CA LEU A 524 16.69 8.98 -32.52
C LEU A 524 16.02 9.12 -33.89
N PHE A 525 14.82 9.70 -33.98
CA PHE A 525 14.16 9.95 -35.26
C PHE A 525 14.89 10.98 -36.10
N ILE A 526 15.44 12.05 -35.54
CA ILE A 526 16.24 13.02 -36.30
C ILE A 526 17.51 12.34 -36.84
N MET A 527 18.18 11.53 -36.03
CA MET A 527 19.35 10.77 -36.46
C MET A 527 19.00 9.76 -37.59
N LEU A 528 17.89 9.05 -37.48
CA LEU A 528 17.41 8.12 -38.47
C LEU A 528 16.93 8.82 -39.77
N ALA A 529 16.46 10.06 -39.69
CA ALA A 529 16.17 10.86 -40.88
C ALA A 529 17.42 11.19 -41.66
N CYS A 530 18.57 11.39 -41.03
CA CYS A 530 19.86 11.49 -41.68
C CYS A 530 20.21 10.20 -42.47
N PHE A 531 20.01 9.06 -41.81
CA PHE A 531 20.22 7.76 -42.47
C PHE A 531 19.25 7.53 -43.64
N ALA A 532 17.96 7.87 -43.48
CA ALA A 532 16.97 7.78 -44.55
C ALA A 532 17.29 8.71 -45.75
N TRP A 533 17.90 9.87 -45.49
CA TRP A 533 18.36 10.78 -46.53
C TRP A 533 19.50 10.18 -47.35
N ASP A 534 20.48 9.55 -46.72
CA ASP A 534 21.62 8.94 -47.39
C ASP A 534 21.22 7.69 -48.19
N ASN A 535 20.20 6.97 -47.76
CA ASN A 535 19.68 5.75 -48.39
C ASN A 535 18.32 5.99 -49.10
N ARG A 536 18.25 7.05 -49.92
CA ARG A 536 17.06 7.38 -50.73
C ARG A 536 16.75 6.32 -51.77
N VAL A 537 15.48 5.96 -51.90
CA VAL A 537 15.01 5.01 -52.91
C VAL A 537 14.66 5.77 -54.19
N GLY A 538 15.36 5.51 -55.31
CA GLY A 538 15.12 6.17 -56.59
C GLY A 538 13.69 6.01 -57.12
N GLY A 539 13.21 7.05 -57.84
CA GLY A 539 11.78 7.34 -58.11
C GLY A 539 10.90 6.32 -58.82
N ASN A 540 11.44 5.18 -59.29
CA ASN A 540 10.68 4.20 -60.10
C ASN A 540 10.50 2.82 -59.46
N GLN A 541 10.77 2.68 -58.16
CA GLN A 541 10.53 1.39 -57.49
C GLN A 541 9.09 1.30 -57.01
N MET A 542 8.32 0.40 -57.62
CA MET A 542 7.01 0.00 -57.11
C MET A 542 7.17 -0.96 -55.93
N PHE A 543 6.24 -0.84 -54.95
CA PHE A 543 6.13 -1.81 -53.85
C PHE A 543 5.94 -3.22 -54.43
N ARG A 544 6.90 -4.11 -54.17
CA ARG A 544 6.82 -5.52 -54.56
C ARG A 544 6.22 -6.33 -53.42
N PHE A 545 5.33 -7.29 -53.72
CA PHE A 545 4.71 -8.18 -52.74
C PHE A 545 5.75 -8.94 -51.88
N ALA A 546 6.94 -9.19 -52.44
CA ALA A 546 8.08 -9.77 -51.70
C ALA A 546 8.50 -8.95 -50.46
N TRP A 547 8.19 -7.67 -50.38
CA TRP A 547 8.50 -6.83 -49.22
C TRP A 547 7.67 -7.22 -48.00
N VAL A 548 6.49 -7.81 -48.18
CA VAL A 548 5.65 -8.33 -47.10
C VAL A 548 6.37 -9.46 -46.36
N PHE A 549 7.09 -10.31 -47.08
CA PHE A 549 7.89 -11.37 -46.46
C PHE A 549 9.14 -10.83 -45.73
N GLY A 550 9.69 -9.71 -46.19
CA GLY A 550 10.79 -9.01 -45.54
C GLY A 550 10.38 -8.27 -44.24
N PHE A 551 9.09 -7.99 -44.04
CA PHE A 551 8.56 -7.20 -42.92
C PHE A 551 8.98 -7.72 -41.53
N PRO A 552 8.86 -9.02 -41.17
CA PRO A 552 9.30 -9.53 -39.89
C PRO A 552 10.81 -9.34 -39.68
N PHE A 553 11.64 -9.57 -40.69
CA PHE A 553 13.10 -9.41 -40.60
C PHE A 553 13.50 -7.95 -40.34
N ILE A 554 12.86 -7.00 -41.03
CA ILE A 554 13.11 -5.57 -40.83
C ILE A 554 12.77 -5.16 -39.41
N ILE A 555 11.64 -5.64 -38.85
CA ILE A 555 11.24 -5.34 -37.46
C ILE A 555 12.24 -5.94 -36.47
N VAL A 556 12.67 -7.19 -36.67
CA VAL A 556 13.65 -7.86 -35.79
C VAL A 556 14.98 -7.11 -35.78
N ILE A 557 15.49 -6.74 -36.97
CA ILE A 557 16.73 -5.96 -37.10
C ILE A 557 16.56 -4.58 -36.41
N SER A 558 15.46 -3.89 -36.69
CA SER A 558 15.15 -2.59 -36.05
C SER A 558 15.00 -2.72 -34.55
N ALA A 559 14.41 -3.81 -34.05
CA ALA A 559 14.29 -4.08 -32.61
C ALA A 559 15.66 -4.31 -31.97
N PHE A 560 16.58 -5.00 -32.65
CA PHE A 560 17.94 -5.19 -32.17
C PHE A 560 18.69 -3.85 -32.05
N PHE A 561 18.67 -3.02 -33.09
CA PHE A 561 19.30 -1.69 -33.07
C PHE A 561 18.64 -0.76 -32.02
N TYR A 562 17.30 -0.77 -31.92
CA TYR A 562 16.60 -0.01 -30.90
C TYR A 562 17.02 -0.45 -29.49
N LYS A 563 17.14 -1.76 -29.26
CA LYS A 563 17.54 -2.28 -27.95
C LYS A 563 18.96 -1.84 -27.58
N LEU A 564 19.88 -1.88 -28.54
CA LEU A 564 21.25 -1.38 -28.36
C LEU A 564 21.26 0.12 -28.03
N ALA A 565 20.56 0.92 -28.83
CA ALA A 565 20.42 2.36 -28.60
C ALA A 565 19.76 2.68 -27.26
N PHE A 566 18.78 1.87 -26.85
CA PHE A 566 18.11 2.03 -25.54
C PHE A 566 19.03 1.68 -24.36
N ILE A 567 19.94 0.73 -24.51
CA ILE A 567 20.98 0.45 -23.51
C ILE A 567 21.91 1.66 -23.36
N LEU A 568 22.35 2.27 -24.47
CA LEU A 568 23.15 3.49 -24.44
C LEU A 568 22.38 4.64 -23.76
N PHE A 569 21.10 4.80 -24.05
CA PHE A 569 20.24 5.76 -23.39
C PHE A 569 20.21 5.55 -21.87
N LYS A 570 19.98 4.32 -21.41
CA LYS A 570 20.01 3.99 -19.97
C LYS A 570 21.36 4.29 -19.33
N LEU A 571 22.46 4.01 -20.04
CA LEU A 571 23.81 4.28 -19.58
C LEU A 571 24.07 5.79 -19.44
N ILE A 572 23.69 6.59 -20.42
CA ILE A 572 23.80 8.05 -20.38
C ILE A 572 23.00 8.61 -19.19
N ASN A 573 21.76 8.18 -19.02
CA ASN A 573 20.92 8.64 -17.91
C ASN A 573 21.49 8.23 -16.55
N TYR A 574 22.07 7.03 -16.44
CA TYR A 574 22.75 6.60 -15.22
C TYR A 574 23.96 7.49 -14.91
N THR A 575 24.77 7.80 -15.93
CA THR A 575 25.92 8.71 -15.77
C THR A 575 25.46 10.11 -15.33
N ILE A 576 24.39 10.63 -15.93
CA ILE A 576 23.79 11.92 -15.54
C ILE A 576 23.34 11.90 -14.07
N LEU A 577 22.70 10.82 -13.64
CA LEU A 577 22.23 10.64 -12.27
C LEU A 577 23.41 10.59 -11.27
N CYS A 578 24.51 9.93 -11.61
CA CYS A 578 25.72 9.88 -10.77
C CYS A 578 26.41 11.23 -10.64
N ILE A 579 26.42 12.06 -11.72
CA ILE A 579 27.04 13.40 -11.71
C ILE A 579 26.16 14.38 -10.90
N SER A 580 24.86 14.31 -11.06
CA SER A 580 23.91 15.27 -10.46
C SER A 580 22.70 14.52 -9.90
N PRO A 581 22.78 14.04 -8.64
CA PRO A 581 21.71 13.26 -8.04
C PRO A 581 20.46 14.10 -7.77
N GLY A 582 19.29 13.44 -7.81
CA GLY A 582 18.01 14.06 -7.51
C GLY A 582 17.37 14.78 -8.69
N MET A 583 16.62 15.85 -8.42
CA MET A 583 15.84 16.58 -9.43
C MET A 583 16.70 17.34 -10.45
N THR A 584 17.92 17.67 -10.10
CA THR A 584 18.88 18.35 -10.99
C THR A 584 19.30 17.45 -12.16
N SER A 585 19.26 16.12 -12.00
CA SER A 585 19.51 15.17 -13.09
C SER A 585 18.51 15.30 -14.25
N LEU A 586 17.25 15.64 -13.98
CA LEU A 586 16.24 15.89 -15.01
C LEU A 586 16.60 17.10 -15.87
N ALA A 587 16.97 18.21 -15.23
CA ALA A 587 17.36 19.41 -15.94
C ALA A 587 18.62 19.18 -16.78
N LEU A 588 19.65 18.56 -16.18
CA LEU A 588 20.90 18.22 -16.90
C LEU A 588 20.63 17.26 -18.06
N GLY A 589 19.82 16.23 -17.86
CA GLY A 589 19.44 15.29 -18.92
C GLY A 589 18.69 15.96 -20.06
N ALA A 590 17.72 16.82 -19.76
CA ALA A 590 16.98 17.58 -20.76
C ALA A 590 17.93 18.48 -21.59
N VAL A 591 18.86 19.18 -20.94
CA VAL A 591 19.87 20.00 -21.64
C VAL A 591 20.73 19.14 -22.56
N VAL A 592 21.25 18.00 -22.10
CA VAL A 592 22.07 17.10 -22.90
C VAL A 592 21.31 16.64 -24.16
N TYR A 593 20.07 16.17 -24.03
CA TYR A 593 19.29 15.70 -25.19
C TYR A 593 18.90 16.86 -26.13
N VAL A 594 18.60 18.04 -25.63
CA VAL A 594 18.31 19.23 -26.47
C VAL A 594 19.55 19.63 -27.25
N VAL A 595 20.73 19.66 -26.64
CA VAL A 595 21.99 19.96 -27.33
C VAL A 595 22.27 18.93 -28.42
N LEU A 596 22.12 17.63 -28.12
CA LEU A 596 22.26 16.57 -29.11
C LEU A 596 21.25 16.71 -30.27
N MET A 597 19.99 17.06 -29.98
CA MET A 597 18.97 17.33 -30.99
C MET A 597 19.36 18.51 -31.92
N ILE A 598 19.92 19.59 -31.35
CA ILE A 598 20.39 20.74 -32.14
C ILE A 598 21.52 20.31 -33.06
N ILE A 599 22.52 19.57 -32.55
CA ILE A 599 23.65 19.08 -33.35
C ILE A 599 23.14 18.21 -34.51
N MET A 600 22.24 17.26 -34.25
CA MET A 600 21.69 16.38 -35.28
C MET A 600 20.78 17.11 -36.25
N SER A 601 20.04 18.13 -35.80
CA SER A 601 19.24 18.99 -36.67
C SER A 601 20.11 19.79 -37.65
N VAL A 602 21.20 20.38 -37.16
CA VAL A 602 22.21 21.06 -38.00
C VAL A 602 22.82 20.08 -39.00
N SER A 603 23.20 18.88 -38.56
CA SER A 603 23.72 17.81 -39.43
C SER A 603 22.74 17.42 -40.55
N PHE A 604 21.44 17.35 -40.25
CA PHE A 604 20.43 17.09 -41.30
C PHE A 604 20.28 18.27 -42.25
N MET A 605 20.20 19.51 -41.74
CA MET A 605 20.02 20.71 -42.55
C MET A 605 21.21 21.05 -43.44
N SER A 606 22.42 20.64 -43.05
CA SER A 606 23.65 20.86 -43.83
C SER A 606 23.81 19.93 -45.04
N ARG A 607 22.96 18.94 -45.22
CA ARG A 607 23.06 17.97 -46.32
C ARG A 607 22.67 18.57 -47.66
N HIS A 608 23.34 18.09 -48.71
CA HIS A 608 23.11 18.47 -50.12
C HIS A 608 22.36 17.35 -50.84
N THR A 609 21.61 17.71 -51.87
CA THR A 609 20.96 16.74 -52.80
C THR A 609 21.94 16.18 -53.82
#